data_cdaca7ac9d7a54a7739a9e2972909d93
#
_entry.id   cdaca7ac9d7a54a7739a9e2972909d93
#
_cell.length_a   1.000
_cell.length_b   1.000
_cell.length_c   1.000
_cell.angle_alpha   90.00
_cell.angle_beta   90.00
_cell.angle_gamma   90.00
#
_symmetry.space_group_name_H-M   'P 1'
#
loop_
_entity.id
_entity.type
_entity.pdbx_description
1 polymer ?
#
loop_
_entity_poly.entity_id
_entity_poly.type
_entity_poly.pdbx_seq_one_letter_code
_entity_poly.pdbx_strand_id
1 'polypeptide(L)'
;MKRYKLLKNLPFAKAGTIFRRISFKSKDGLSDYDYLETNILLEGNQDETVFSIKRNYFINNFDEWFEEIKEPEQIYYVDSLDGYVSKIDKNQLAIFPTLIANLKSIGNYFETREEAKKYLEYLKAKTIIKQDAKGFKPDWTNYGEQKYLGFWDLSEDKLDWLPRNIFIEATIYFKSREDIEESFEKHPNEWKTYLTYEQ
;
A
#
# COMPACT_ATOMS: atom_id res chain seq x y z
N MET A 1 3.81 8.04 20.44
CA MET A 1 2.52 7.83 21.16
C MET A 1 2.03 6.44 20.80
N LYS A 2 1.68 5.59 21.77
CA LYS A 2 1.19 4.23 21.47
C LYS A 2 -0.20 4.28 20.90
N ARG A 3 -0.47 3.48 19.87
CA ARG A 3 -1.78 3.30 19.25
C ARG A 3 -2.20 1.85 19.37
N TYR A 4 -3.50 1.62 19.46
CA TYR A 4 -4.09 0.30 19.61
C TYR A 4 -5.27 0.16 18.66
N LYS A 5 -5.40 -1.01 18.04
CA LYS A 5 -6.55 -1.39 17.22
C LYS A 5 -7.53 -2.19 18.06
N LEU A 6 -8.78 -1.80 18.05
CA LEU A 6 -9.86 -2.54 18.70
C LEU A 6 -10.13 -3.85 17.97
N LEU A 7 -10.15 -4.96 18.68
CA LEU A 7 -10.37 -6.30 18.12
C LEU A 7 -11.84 -6.76 18.17
N LYS A 8 -12.61 -6.26 19.16
CA LYS A 8 -14.02 -6.60 19.37
C LYS A 8 -14.87 -5.33 19.40
N ASN A 9 -16.15 -5.42 19.05
CA ASN A 9 -17.03 -4.26 19.11
C ASN A 9 -17.28 -3.81 20.55
N LEU A 10 -17.21 -2.50 20.77
CA LEU A 10 -17.70 -1.81 21.95
C LEU A 10 -19.06 -1.14 21.63
N PRO A 11 -19.86 -0.74 22.63
CA PRO A 11 -21.15 -0.10 22.37
C PRO A 11 -21.07 1.16 21.48
N PHE A 12 -19.92 1.84 21.47
CA PHE A 12 -19.70 3.10 20.76
C PHE A 12 -18.59 3.00 19.70
N ALA A 13 -17.90 1.86 19.55
CA ALA A 13 -16.80 1.68 18.59
C ALA A 13 -16.80 0.28 17.99
N LYS A 14 -16.67 0.19 16.66
CA LYS A 14 -16.57 -1.10 15.95
C LYS A 14 -15.14 -1.65 16.00
N ALA A 15 -15.01 -2.97 15.88
CA ALA A 15 -13.72 -3.62 15.68
C ALA A 15 -12.99 -2.97 14.49
N GLY A 16 -11.68 -2.76 14.61
CA GLY A 16 -10.86 -2.01 13.67
C GLY A 16 -10.66 -0.54 14.02
N THR A 17 -11.47 0.05 14.93
CA THR A 17 -11.27 1.43 15.39
C THR A 17 -9.91 1.59 16.07
N ILE A 18 -9.23 2.68 15.75
CA ILE A 18 -7.90 2.99 16.28
C ILE A 18 -8.01 3.92 17.48
N PHE A 19 -7.42 3.49 18.58
CA PHE A 19 -7.31 4.27 19.81
C PHE A 19 -5.86 4.73 20.01
N ARG A 20 -5.68 5.92 20.55
CA ARG A 20 -4.39 6.43 21.02
C ARG A 20 -4.34 6.40 22.54
N ARG A 21 -3.18 6.03 23.09
CA ARG A 21 -2.95 6.05 24.53
C ARG A 21 -2.59 7.47 24.97
N ILE A 22 -3.30 7.95 26.00
CA ILE A 22 -3.03 9.22 26.68
C ILE A 22 -2.80 8.92 28.15
N SER A 23 -1.67 9.38 28.68
CA SER A 23 -1.34 9.22 30.10
C SER A 23 -1.17 10.61 30.73
N PHE A 24 -1.84 10.81 31.83
CA PHE A 24 -1.72 12.04 32.63
C PHE A 24 -1.23 11.70 34.02
N LYS A 25 -0.34 12.57 34.56
CA LYS A 25 -0.07 12.59 35.99
C LYS A 25 -1.09 13.49 36.68
N SER A 26 -1.61 13.03 37.82
CA SER A 26 -2.46 13.91 38.62
C SER A 26 -1.66 15.12 39.09
N LYS A 27 -2.34 16.26 39.35
CA LYS A 27 -1.69 17.50 39.81
C LYS A 27 -0.97 17.33 41.16
N ASP A 28 -1.42 16.37 41.96
CA ASP A 28 -0.81 16.01 43.26
C ASP A 28 0.32 14.98 43.14
N GLY A 29 0.57 14.44 41.92
CA GLY A 29 1.61 13.46 41.65
C GLY A 29 1.35 12.06 42.20
N LEU A 30 0.17 11.81 42.83
CA LEU A 30 -0.14 10.57 43.55
C LEU A 30 -0.80 9.50 42.68
N SER A 31 -1.32 9.87 41.53
CA SER A 31 -1.97 8.92 40.62
C SER A 31 -1.68 9.19 39.16
N ASP A 32 -1.40 8.13 38.41
CA ASP A 32 -1.28 8.15 36.97
C ASP A 32 -2.61 7.71 36.35
N TYR A 33 -3.13 8.51 35.45
CA TYR A 33 -4.32 8.18 34.67
C TYR A 33 -3.89 7.73 33.27
N ASP A 34 -4.41 6.59 32.85
CA ASP A 34 -4.12 5.98 31.57
C ASP A 34 -5.43 5.73 30.80
N TYR A 35 -5.59 6.40 29.67
CA TYR A 35 -6.79 6.34 28.84
C TYR A 35 -6.45 5.91 27.43
N LEU A 36 -7.44 5.31 26.77
CA LEU A 36 -7.49 5.11 25.34
C LEU A 36 -8.52 6.08 24.75
N GLU A 37 -8.09 6.91 23.82
CA GLU A 37 -8.94 7.88 23.14
C GLU A 37 -9.10 7.57 21.66
N THR A 38 -10.27 7.80 21.12
CA THR A 38 -10.55 7.80 19.68
C THR A 38 -11.57 8.88 19.33
N ASN A 39 -11.50 9.39 18.11
CA ASN A 39 -12.51 10.27 17.54
C ASN A 39 -13.47 9.43 16.71
N ILE A 40 -14.76 9.56 16.92
CA ILE A 40 -15.79 8.83 16.18
C ILE A 40 -16.80 9.85 15.65
N LEU A 41 -17.11 9.77 14.35
CA LEU A 41 -18.26 10.45 13.76
C LEU A 41 -19.51 9.67 14.13
N LEU A 42 -20.41 10.29 14.91
CA LEU A 42 -21.73 9.74 15.19
C LEU A 42 -22.65 10.02 14.00
N GLU A 43 -23.46 9.02 13.61
CA GLU A 43 -24.45 9.17 12.54
C GLU A 43 -25.37 10.36 12.83
N GLY A 44 -25.42 11.33 11.89
CA GLY A 44 -26.23 12.55 12.02
C GLY A 44 -25.53 13.75 12.65
N ASN A 45 -24.28 13.63 13.09
CA ASN A 45 -23.51 14.73 13.63
C ASN A 45 -22.36 15.11 12.69
N GLN A 46 -22.15 16.41 12.48
CA GLN A 46 -21.01 16.89 11.66
C GLN A 46 -19.69 16.97 12.47
N ASP A 47 -19.78 16.88 13.79
CA ASP A 47 -18.64 16.99 14.70
C ASP A 47 -18.15 15.62 15.15
N GLU A 48 -16.82 15.44 15.16
CA GLU A 48 -16.17 14.27 15.75
C GLU A 48 -16.36 14.29 17.27
N THR A 49 -16.87 13.20 17.82
CA THR A 49 -16.97 13.01 19.27
C THR A 49 -15.77 12.25 19.80
N VAL A 50 -15.10 12.80 20.81
CA VAL A 50 -13.98 12.16 21.50
C VAL A 50 -14.51 11.18 22.53
N PHE A 51 -14.18 9.90 22.38
CA PHE A 51 -14.47 8.87 23.36
C PHE A 51 -13.19 8.48 24.10
N SER A 52 -13.23 8.48 25.42
CA SER A 52 -12.13 8.10 26.28
C SER A 52 -12.52 6.94 27.18
N ILE A 53 -11.70 5.88 27.22
CA ILE A 53 -11.89 4.72 28.09
C ILE A 53 -10.67 4.59 29.02
N LYS A 54 -10.92 4.41 30.31
CA LYS A 54 -9.84 4.07 31.24
C LYS A 54 -9.27 2.70 30.89
N ARG A 55 -7.95 2.60 30.65
CA ARG A 55 -7.28 1.36 30.32
C ARG A 55 -7.47 0.30 31.42
N ASN A 56 -7.63 0.72 32.68
CA ASN A 56 -7.84 -0.15 33.81
C ASN A 56 -9.08 -1.06 33.72
N TYR A 57 -10.09 -0.70 32.92
CA TYR A 57 -11.25 -1.57 32.67
C TYR A 57 -10.87 -2.88 31.95
N PHE A 58 -9.74 -2.93 31.28
CA PHE A 58 -9.28 -4.08 30.49
C PHE A 58 -8.00 -4.73 31.07
N ILE A 59 -7.62 -4.41 32.33
CA ILE A 59 -6.30 -4.74 32.87
C ILE A 59 -5.97 -6.24 32.81
N ASN A 60 -6.99 -7.11 32.96
CA ASN A 60 -6.80 -8.57 32.99
C ASN A 60 -6.94 -9.23 31.61
N ASN A 61 -7.45 -8.52 30.60
CA ASN A 61 -7.72 -9.07 29.28
C ASN A 61 -7.52 -8.04 28.15
N PHE A 62 -6.59 -7.11 28.35
CA PHE A 62 -6.33 -6.01 27.43
C PHE A 62 -6.05 -6.51 26.02
N ASP A 63 -5.19 -7.53 25.89
CA ASP A 63 -4.78 -8.10 24.61
C ASP A 63 -5.90 -8.85 23.87
N GLU A 64 -7.00 -9.21 24.56
CA GLU A 64 -8.19 -9.75 23.90
C GLU A 64 -9.03 -8.67 23.20
N TRP A 65 -8.91 -7.43 23.64
CA TRP A 65 -9.68 -6.29 23.14
C TRP A 65 -8.87 -5.37 22.25
N PHE A 66 -7.55 -5.28 22.48
CA PHE A 66 -6.70 -4.32 21.80
C PHE A 66 -5.39 -4.93 21.35
N GLU A 67 -5.05 -4.68 20.10
CA GLU A 67 -3.75 -4.98 19.51
C GLU A 67 -2.91 -3.71 19.43
N GLU A 68 -1.69 -3.72 20.01
CA GLU A 68 -0.77 -2.58 19.88
C GLU A 68 -0.29 -2.46 18.44
N ILE A 69 -0.57 -1.31 17.82
CA ILE A 69 -0.05 -1.00 16.48
C ILE A 69 1.41 -0.59 16.66
N LYS A 70 2.30 -1.47 16.27
CA LYS A 70 3.73 -1.17 16.22
C LYS A 70 3.98 -0.29 15.00
N GLU A 71 4.31 0.97 15.23
CA GLU A 71 4.81 1.81 14.15
C GLU A 71 6.22 1.35 13.78
N PRO A 72 6.53 1.24 12.49
CA PRO A 72 7.89 0.89 12.08
C PRO A 72 8.87 1.94 12.57
N GLU A 73 10.07 1.54 12.95
CA GLU A 73 11.12 2.46 13.35
C GLU A 73 11.69 3.25 12.18
N GLN A 74 11.49 2.73 10.98
CA GLN A 74 11.88 3.31 9.70
C GLN A 74 10.97 2.79 8.61
N ILE A 75 10.82 3.57 7.56
CA ILE A 75 10.18 3.17 6.31
C ILE A 75 11.10 3.41 5.14
N TYR A 76 10.78 2.75 4.03
CA TYR A 76 11.46 2.93 2.75
C TYR A 76 10.45 3.36 1.70
N TYR A 77 10.91 4.10 0.70
CA TYR A 77 10.12 4.49 -0.46
C TYR A 77 11.03 4.66 -1.68
N VAL A 78 10.46 4.61 -2.86
CA VAL A 78 11.18 4.90 -4.09
C VAL A 78 11.08 6.38 -4.38
N ASP A 79 12.23 7.05 -4.42
CA ASP A 79 12.29 8.45 -4.83
C ASP A 79 12.23 8.52 -6.37
N SER A 80 11.17 9.16 -6.86
CA SER A 80 10.92 9.26 -8.31
C SER A 80 11.87 10.19 -9.04
N LEU A 81 12.54 11.10 -8.32
CA LEU A 81 13.49 12.03 -8.93
C LEU A 81 14.82 11.36 -9.23
N ASP A 82 15.30 10.55 -8.31
CA ASP A 82 16.63 9.95 -8.38
C ASP A 82 16.61 8.46 -8.77
N GLY A 83 15.43 7.82 -8.74
CA GLY A 83 15.28 6.39 -9.00
C GLY A 83 15.97 5.50 -7.96
N TYR A 84 16.07 5.98 -6.72
CA TYR A 84 16.67 5.26 -5.59
C TYR A 84 15.64 4.89 -4.54
N VAL A 85 16.02 3.91 -3.71
CA VAL A 85 15.30 3.59 -2.49
C VAL A 85 15.79 4.52 -1.38
N SER A 86 14.92 5.41 -0.94
CA SER A 86 15.15 6.33 0.17
C SER A 86 14.57 5.79 1.48
N LYS A 87 15.05 6.32 2.61
CA LYS A 87 14.65 5.91 3.94
C LYS A 87 14.19 7.12 4.76
N ILE A 88 13.13 6.94 5.54
CA ILE A 88 12.68 7.87 6.57
C ILE A 88 12.72 7.14 7.91
N ASP A 89 13.47 7.66 8.86
CA ASP A 89 13.55 7.11 10.22
C ASP A 89 12.40 7.60 11.11
N LYS A 90 12.25 6.99 12.29
CA LYS A 90 11.17 7.27 13.24
C LYS A 90 11.06 8.75 13.63
N ASN A 91 12.16 9.46 13.78
CA ASN A 91 12.13 10.86 14.16
C ASN A 91 11.59 11.73 13.01
N GLN A 92 11.99 11.40 11.78
CA GLN A 92 11.50 12.06 10.57
C GLN A 92 10.03 11.72 10.27
N LEU A 93 9.56 10.51 10.61
CA LEU A 93 8.15 10.11 10.45
C LEU A 93 7.20 11.08 11.18
N ALA A 94 7.59 11.53 12.37
CA ALA A 94 6.79 12.50 13.14
C ALA A 94 6.79 13.90 12.53
N ILE A 95 7.84 14.26 11.77
CA ILE A 95 7.99 15.59 11.16
C ILE A 95 7.25 15.70 9.82
N PHE A 96 7.11 14.57 9.08
CA PHE A 96 6.56 14.56 7.73
C PHE A 96 5.26 13.74 7.60
N PRO A 97 4.20 13.96 8.41
CA PRO A 97 2.99 13.14 8.39
C PRO A 97 2.27 13.18 7.04
N THR A 98 2.25 14.34 6.38
CA THR A 98 1.63 14.48 5.05
C THR A 98 2.37 13.69 3.98
N LEU A 99 3.71 13.68 4.00
CA LEU A 99 4.51 12.87 3.08
C LEU A 99 4.20 11.38 3.28
N ILE A 100 4.15 10.91 4.52
CA ILE A 100 3.83 9.51 4.84
C ILE A 100 2.44 9.13 4.35
N ALA A 101 1.44 9.99 4.56
CA ALA A 101 0.09 9.76 4.06
C ALA A 101 0.06 9.66 2.52
N ASN A 102 0.78 10.54 1.83
CA ASN A 102 0.89 10.52 0.38
C ASN A 102 1.60 9.25 -0.13
N LEU A 103 2.73 8.86 0.48
CA LEU A 103 3.43 7.63 0.11
C LEU A 103 2.54 6.39 0.27
N LYS A 104 1.77 6.30 1.36
CA LYS A 104 0.79 5.22 1.57
C LYS A 104 -0.32 5.23 0.52
N SER A 105 -0.86 6.40 0.18
CA SER A 105 -1.98 6.51 -0.77
C SER A 105 -1.61 6.09 -2.19
N ILE A 106 -0.35 6.18 -2.57
CA ILE A 106 0.16 5.78 -3.89
C ILE A 106 0.86 4.42 -3.88
N GLY A 107 0.83 3.69 -2.75
CA GLY A 107 1.48 2.37 -2.63
C GLY A 107 3.02 2.41 -2.62
N ASN A 108 3.63 3.57 -2.35
CA ASN A 108 5.08 3.73 -2.29
C ASN A 108 5.58 3.86 -0.83
N TYR A 109 5.12 2.94 0.00
CA TYR A 109 5.44 2.86 1.42
C TYR A 109 5.76 1.42 1.78
N PHE A 110 7.00 1.16 2.22
CA PHE A 110 7.50 -0.19 2.48
C PHE A 110 8.14 -0.26 3.88
N GLU A 111 7.95 -1.39 4.53
CA GLU A 111 8.55 -1.63 5.85
C GLU A 111 10.00 -2.12 5.74
N THR A 112 10.35 -2.72 4.60
CA THR A 112 11.69 -3.21 4.32
C THR A 112 12.31 -2.57 3.08
N ARG A 113 13.64 -2.49 3.08
CA ARG A 113 14.40 -1.99 1.92
C ARG A 113 14.27 -2.92 0.72
N GLU A 114 14.15 -4.20 0.97
CA GLU A 114 14.03 -5.25 -0.03
C GLU A 114 12.72 -5.13 -0.82
N GLU A 115 11.60 -4.84 -0.14
CA GLU A 115 10.31 -4.56 -0.79
C GLU A 115 10.38 -3.31 -1.65
N ALA A 116 10.96 -2.23 -1.12
CA ALA A 116 11.14 -1.00 -1.90
C ALA A 116 12.03 -1.20 -3.13
N LYS A 117 13.08 -2.04 -3.03
CA LYS A 117 13.91 -2.41 -4.19
C LYS A 117 13.13 -3.20 -5.23
N LYS A 118 12.35 -4.19 -4.81
CA LYS A 118 11.48 -4.96 -5.74
C LYS A 118 10.51 -4.05 -6.47
N TYR A 119 9.92 -3.10 -5.76
CA TYR A 119 9.04 -2.11 -6.38
C TYR A 119 9.77 -1.21 -7.37
N LEU A 120 10.98 -0.77 -7.07
CA LEU A 120 11.81 -0.01 -8.00
C LEU A 120 12.12 -0.81 -9.27
N GLU A 121 12.50 -2.09 -9.14
CA GLU A 121 12.76 -2.96 -10.31
C GLU A 121 11.48 -3.18 -11.14
N TYR A 122 10.32 -3.36 -10.49
CA TYR A 122 9.04 -3.41 -11.17
C TYR A 122 8.74 -2.12 -11.97
N LEU A 123 8.97 -0.95 -11.39
CA LEU A 123 8.76 0.32 -12.09
C LEU A 123 9.69 0.50 -13.30
N LYS A 124 10.95 0.08 -13.18
CA LYS A 124 11.92 0.07 -14.29
C LYS A 124 11.46 -0.88 -15.40
N ALA A 125 11.12 -2.11 -15.05
CA ALA A 125 10.62 -3.12 -15.97
C ALA A 125 9.37 -2.64 -16.72
N LYS A 126 8.40 -2.13 -15.98
CA LYS A 126 7.17 -1.54 -16.55
C LYS A 126 7.47 -0.40 -17.52
N THR A 127 8.45 0.44 -17.21
CA THR A 127 8.85 1.57 -18.06
C THR A 127 9.46 1.07 -19.38
N ILE A 128 10.34 0.09 -19.33
CA ILE A 128 10.96 -0.52 -20.51
C ILE A 128 9.90 -1.14 -21.42
N ILE A 129 9.03 -1.99 -20.86
CA ILE A 129 7.95 -2.65 -21.64
C ILE A 129 7.00 -1.61 -22.25
N LYS A 130 6.70 -0.52 -21.52
CA LYS A 130 5.87 0.56 -22.04
C LYS A 130 6.55 1.33 -23.18
N GLN A 131 7.87 1.45 -23.16
CA GLN A 131 8.64 2.04 -24.28
C GLN A 131 8.59 1.12 -25.51
N ASP A 132 8.74 -0.20 -25.33
CA ASP A 132 8.64 -1.19 -26.41
C ASP A 132 7.24 -1.19 -27.08
N ALA A 133 6.20 -0.94 -26.29
CA ALA A 133 4.84 -0.74 -26.82
C ALA A 133 4.67 0.57 -27.65
N LYS A 134 5.76 1.37 -27.82
CA LYS A 134 5.83 2.57 -28.69
C LYS A 134 4.69 3.56 -28.45
N GLY A 135 4.20 3.63 -27.20
CA GLY A 135 3.09 4.52 -26.82
C GLY A 135 1.72 4.12 -27.39
N PHE A 136 1.56 2.87 -27.81
CA PHE A 136 0.28 2.36 -28.31
C PHE A 136 -0.84 2.56 -27.30
N LYS A 137 -1.93 3.15 -27.75
CA LYS A 137 -3.16 3.37 -26.98
C LYS A 137 -4.29 2.61 -27.68
N PRO A 138 -4.77 1.50 -27.11
CA PRO A 138 -5.84 0.70 -27.69
C PRO A 138 -7.11 1.51 -27.90
N ASP A 139 -7.69 1.44 -29.10
CA ASP A 139 -9.06 1.90 -29.33
C ASP A 139 -10.04 0.74 -29.01
N TRP A 140 -10.71 0.86 -27.87
CA TRP A 140 -11.66 -0.15 -27.40
C TRP A 140 -13.03 -0.09 -28.10
N THR A 141 -13.26 0.93 -28.93
CA THR A 141 -14.46 1.02 -29.77
C THR A 141 -14.30 0.30 -31.10
N ASN A 142 -13.05 0.04 -31.49
CA ASN A 142 -12.72 -0.72 -32.71
C ASN A 142 -12.53 -2.22 -32.39
N TYR A 143 -13.60 -2.98 -32.49
CA TYR A 143 -13.60 -4.44 -32.26
C TYR A 143 -12.84 -5.22 -33.33
N GLY A 144 -12.56 -4.65 -34.50
CA GLY A 144 -11.74 -5.26 -35.55
C GLY A 144 -10.24 -5.17 -35.31
N GLU A 145 -9.80 -4.28 -34.41
CA GLU A 145 -8.39 -4.13 -34.08
C GLU A 145 -7.99 -5.11 -32.98
N GLN A 146 -7.07 -6.04 -33.28
CA GLN A 146 -6.46 -6.90 -32.26
C GLN A 146 -5.42 -6.12 -31.47
N LYS A 147 -5.41 -6.31 -30.13
CA LYS A 147 -4.45 -5.79 -29.18
C LYS A 147 -3.80 -6.97 -28.52
N TYR A 148 -2.49 -6.94 -28.29
CA TYR A 148 -1.74 -8.06 -27.74
C TYR A 148 -1.29 -7.71 -26.32
N LEU A 149 -1.51 -8.61 -25.37
CA LEU A 149 -1.01 -8.50 -24.00
C LEU A 149 -0.13 -9.68 -23.64
N GLY A 150 0.91 -9.44 -22.87
CA GLY A 150 1.78 -10.49 -22.35
C GLY A 150 1.26 -11.02 -21.02
N PHE A 151 1.49 -12.32 -20.78
CA PHE A 151 1.24 -12.96 -19.50
C PHE A 151 2.34 -13.98 -19.19
N TRP A 152 2.46 -14.36 -17.93
CA TRP A 152 3.35 -15.43 -17.49
C TRP A 152 2.55 -16.72 -17.36
N ASP A 153 2.89 -17.72 -18.18
CA ASP A 153 2.30 -19.05 -18.06
C ASP A 153 3.00 -19.81 -16.93
N LEU A 154 2.30 -19.94 -15.79
CA LEU A 154 2.81 -20.64 -14.63
C LEU A 154 3.01 -22.14 -14.84
N SER A 155 2.28 -22.74 -15.77
CA SER A 155 2.35 -24.19 -16.04
C SER A 155 3.60 -24.55 -16.84
N GLU A 156 4.05 -23.67 -17.70
CA GLU A 156 5.22 -23.86 -18.57
C GLU A 156 6.41 -22.98 -18.18
N ASP A 157 6.25 -22.15 -17.13
CA ASP A 157 7.25 -21.17 -16.64
C ASP A 157 7.84 -20.31 -17.77
N LYS A 158 6.96 -19.78 -18.63
CA LYS A 158 7.36 -18.99 -19.79
C LYS A 158 6.50 -17.76 -20.01
N LEU A 159 7.06 -16.82 -20.78
CA LEU A 159 6.31 -15.71 -21.35
C LEU A 159 5.44 -16.20 -22.50
N ASP A 160 4.21 -15.73 -22.55
CA ASP A 160 3.31 -15.94 -23.68
C ASP A 160 2.43 -14.69 -23.87
N TRP A 161 1.68 -14.64 -24.96
CA TRP A 161 0.84 -13.51 -25.30
C TRP A 161 -0.55 -13.96 -25.77
N LEU A 162 -1.52 -13.06 -25.61
CA LEU A 162 -2.90 -13.28 -26.03
C LEU A 162 -3.41 -12.10 -26.87
N PRO A 163 -4.05 -12.35 -28.03
CA PRO A 163 -4.79 -11.32 -28.74
C PRO A 163 -6.08 -10.98 -27.99
N ARG A 164 -6.45 -9.71 -27.97
CA ARG A 164 -7.70 -9.21 -27.39
C ARG A 164 -8.33 -8.15 -28.29
N ASN A 165 -9.63 -8.17 -28.38
CA ASN A 165 -10.43 -7.12 -29.05
C ASN A 165 -11.36 -6.38 -28.09
N ILE A 166 -11.42 -6.83 -26.81
CA ILE A 166 -12.16 -6.19 -25.73
C ILE A 166 -11.20 -5.84 -24.58
N PHE A 167 -11.52 -4.81 -23.81
CA PHE A 167 -10.77 -4.47 -22.60
C PHE A 167 -10.99 -5.55 -21.53
N ILE A 168 -9.88 -6.02 -20.94
CA ILE A 168 -9.90 -7.02 -19.88
C ILE A 168 -9.24 -6.48 -18.61
N GLU A 169 -8.09 -5.84 -18.74
CA GLU A 169 -7.26 -5.40 -17.62
C GLU A 169 -6.55 -4.08 -17.92
N ALA A 170 -6.16 -3.37 -16.85
CA ALA A 170 -5.31 -2.19 -16.94
C ALA A 170 -3.83 -2.60 -17.08
N THR A 171 -3.46 -3.15 -18.23
CA THR A 171 -2.10 -3.61 -18.55
C THR A 171 -1.50 -2.86 -19.74
N ILE A 172 -0.28 -3.22 -20.13
CA ILE A 172 0.38 -2.69 -21.32
C ILE A 172 -0.01 -3.55 -22.53
N TYR A 173 -0.57 -2.91 -23.54
CA TYR A 173 -0.95 -3.54 -24.78
C TYR A 173 0.00 -3.17 -25.92
N PHE A 174 0.19 -4.11 -26.81
CA PHE A 174 0.98 -3.95 -28.04
C PHE A 174 0.05 -3.95 -29.25
N LYS A 175 0.49 -3.23 -30.29
CA LYS A 175 -0.25 -3.08 -31.54
C LYS A 175 -0.20 -4.34 -32.40
N SER A 176 0.93 -5.06 -32.38
CA SER A 176 1.14 -6.24 -33.20
C SER A 176 1.75 -7.37 -32.38
N ARG A 177 1.64 -8.59 -32.92
CA ARG A 177 2.30 -9.79 -32.39
C ARG A 177 3.82 -9.63 -32.45
N GLU A 178 4.32 -9.12 -33.55
CA GLU A 178 5.74 -8.94 -33.79
C GLU A 178 6.36 -7.99 -32.76
N ASP A 179 5.68 -6.89 -32.42
CA ASP A 179 6.18 -5.93 -31.42
C ASP A 179 6.30 -6.56 -30.02
N ILE A 180 5.34 -7.39 -29.58
CA ILE A 180 5.39 -8.04 -28.27
C ILE A 180 6.41 -9.17 -28.22
N GLU A 181 6.52 -9.97 -29.29
CA GLU A 181 7.54 -11.02 -29.39
C GLU A 181 8.96 -10.41 -29.39
N GLU A 182 9.18 -9.31 -30.10
CA GLU A 182 10.45 -8.57 -30.08
C GLU A 182 10.78 -8.05 -28.67
N SER A 183 9.77 -7.55 -27.94
CA SER A 183 9.95 -7.10 -26.56
C SER A 183 10.28 -8.27 -25.61
N PHE A 184 9.66 -9.44 -25.79
CA PHE A 184 9.99 -10.65 -25.02
C PHE A 184 11.43 -11.10 -25.23
N GLU A 185 11.90 -11.08 -26.47
CA GLU A 185 13.26 -11.46 -26.81
C GLU A 185 14.30 -10.50 -26.24
N LYS A 186 14.02 -9.19 -26.29
CA LYS A 186 14.93 -8.16 -25.79
C LYS A 186 14.97 -8.06 -24.27
N HIS A 187 13.83 -8.23 -23.60
CA HIS A 187 13.64 -7.88 -22.19
C HIS A 187 12.96 -9.00 -21.37
N PRO A 188 13.43 -10.28 -21.45
CA PRO A 188 12.76 -11.39 -20.78
C PRO A 188 12.72 -11.25 -19.24
N ASN A 189 13.77 -10.69 -18.64
CA ASN A 189 13.85 -10.50 -17.19
C ASN A 189 12.92 -9.38 -16.71
N GLU A 190 12.81 -8.30 -17.47
CA GLU A 190 11.91 -7.19 -17.20
C GLU A 190 10.45 -7.65 -17.29
N TRP A 191 10.13 -8.45 -18.31
CA TRP A 191 8.80 -9.05 -18.43
C TRP A 191 8.46 -9.96 -17.25
N LYS A 192 9.39 -10.83 -16.85
CA LYS A 192 9.23 -11.67 -15.66
C LYS A 192 8.96 -10.81 -14.43
N THR A 193 9.81 -9.82 -14.17
CA THR A 193 9.66 -8.89 -13.05
C THR A 193 8.32 -8.16 -13.07
N TYR A 194 7.91 -7.66 -14.24
CA TYR A 194 6.65 -6.94 -14.40
C TYR A 194 5.42 -7.80 -14.12
N LEU A 195 5.38 -9.02 -14.64
CA LEU A 195 4.21 -9.91 -14.55
C LEU A 195 4.12 -10.67 -13.21
N THR A 196 5.23 -10.81 -12.48
CA THR A 196 5.24 -11.58 -11.22
C THR A 196 5.35 -10.73 -9.96
N TYR A 197 5.42 -9.40 -10.10
CA TYR A 197 5.60 -8.51 -8.94
C TYR A 197 4.42 -8.57 -7.94
N GLU A 198 3.19 -8.69 -8.42
CA GLU A 198 1.98 -8.68 -7.60
C GLU A 198 1.49 -10.10 -7.22
N GLN A 199 2.24 -11.15 -7.60
CA GLN A 199 1.96 -12.54 -7.25
C GLN A 199 2.75 -12.94 -6.01
#